data_ed7ddd84d68e4b6e85a962c7a4824891
#
_entry.id   ed7ddd84d68e4b6e85a962c7a4824891
#
_cell.length_a   1.000
_cell.length_b   1.000
_cell.length_c   1.000
_cell.angle_alpha   90.00
_cell.angle_beta   90.00
_cell.angle_gamma   90.00
#
_symmetry.space_group_name_H-M   'P 1'
#
loop_
_entity.id
_entity.type
_entity.pdbx_description
1 polymer ?
#
loop_
_entity_poly.entity_id
_entity_poly.type
_entity_poly.pdbx_seq_one_letter_code
_entity_poly.pdbx_strand_id
1 'polypeptide(L)'
;MDKNKRLTVWLPVIIAASIALGIFIGNHYLSISQGKKRSYSSGNKINAILDIIDEQYVDTVSMSKLVESTIPKIFSELDPHSVYIPAEDASVVNEELEGSFSGIGVSFNMQTDTILVISVISGGPAEKAGLLPFDRIISINDSIFSGKKKNQGEIMKTLRGAKNSMVKLGVQRGNSPELLYFDVTRGDVPVNSVDVSYEAAKGIGYIKVSKFARNTYNEFITAIAKLKQAGCTSFVVDLRGNTGGYMDAAINMINEFMPEGRLIVYTEGKSFPRSDVYANGTGTCKDAPIVVLTDEISASASEIFSGAIQDNDRGTIIGRRTYGKGLVQTQMSLSDGSEMRLTIARYYTPSGRCIQKKYEMGNTDAYDQDIYNRYMHGEFDSADSIKMDDSLKYQTVGGRTVYGGGGIMPDIFIPRDTSGVTSYYSNVVNSGVLYLYALEYSDRHREKLGSFKTWEELYNHLQQQPLLSDFVNFAAIKGIKRRPTLINISGKLIENQLQAYIVRNFFDEAGFYPIFLKDDVTLLRAIKILQEGKSVPNAELLKQSANGDLHSQAGPTKR
;
A
#
# COMPACT_ATOMS: atom_id res chain seq x y z
N MET A 1 -62.19 61.15 -41.72
CA MET A 1 -62.03 60.91 -40.27
C MET A 1 -60.73 61.53 -39.83
N ASP A 2 -60.84 62.53 -38.99
CA ASP A 2 -59.80 63.50 -38.64
C ASP A 2 -58.62 62.81 -37.88
N LYS A 3 -57.38 63.08 -38.35
CA LYS A 3 -56.14 62.51 -37.74
C LYS A 3 -56.05 62.79 -36.23
N ASN A 4 -56.62 63.94 -35.81
CA ASN A 4 -56.59 64.35 -34.40
C ASN A 4 -57.53 63.47 -33.47
N LYS A 5 -58.61 62.97 -34.01
CA LYS A 5 -59.51 62.07 -33.20
C LYS A 5 -58.92 60.69 -32.93
N ARG A 6 -58.04 60.19 -33.84
CA ARG A 6 -57.33 58.91 -33.57
C ARG A 6 -56.27 59.04 -32.48
N LEU A 7 -55.56 60.15 -32.40
CA LEU A 7 -54.55 60.37 -31.37
C LEU A 7 -55.14 60.43 -29.96
N THR A 8 -56.33 61.11 -29.86
CA THR A 8 -57.00 61.23 -28.55
C THR A 8 -57.55 59.94 -28.00
N VAL A 9 -57.91 58.99 -28.87
CA VAL A 9 -58.38 57.63 -28.43
C VAL A 9 -57.21 56.72 -28.01
N TRP A 10 -56.03 56.88 -28.69
CA TRP A 10 -54.86 56.05 -28.39
C TRP A 10 -53.98 56.64 -27.29
N LEU A 11 -54.09 57.89 -26.94
CA LEU A 11 -53.27 58.56 -25.92
C LEU A 11 -53.35 57.88 -24.55
N PRO A 12 -54.53 57.50 -24.03
CA PRO A 12 -54.61 56.74 -22.75
C PRO A 12 -53.95 55.36 -22.79
N VAL A 13 -54.03 54.70 -23.96
CA VAL A 13 -53.42 53.37 -24.14
C VAL A 13 -51.87 53.48 -24.18
N ILE A 14 -51.35 54.50 -24.84
CA ILE A 14 -49.90 54.75 -24.89
C ILE A 14 -49.39 55.13 -23.49
N ILE A 15 -50.11 55.97 -22.75
CA ILE A 15 -49.73 56.35 -21.39
C ILE A 15 -49.76 55.11 -20.46
N ALA A 16 -50.80 54.27 -20.53
CA ALA A 16 -50.90 53.04 -19.76
C ALA A 16 -49.76 52.05 -20.10
N ALA A 17 -49.47 51.90 -21.38
CA ALA A 17 -48.36 51.04 -21.84
C ALA A 17 -46.99 51.57 -21.39
N SER A 18 -46.80 52.91 -21.40
CA SER A 18 -45.54 53.54 -20.93
C SER A 18 -45.37 53.40 -19.40
N ILE A 19 -46.47 53.51 -18.64
CA ILE A 19 -46.47 53.31 -17.20
C ILE A 19 -46.19 51.83 -16.89
N ALA A 20 -46.86 50.92 -17.58
CA ALA A 20 -46.62 49.47 -17.40
C ALA A 20 -45.15 49.08 -17.74
N LEU A 21 -44.60 49.64 -18.83
CA LEU A 21 -43.22 49.46 -19.23
C LEU A 21 -42.25 50.07 -18.21
N GLY A 22 -42.55 51.26 -17.70
CA GLY A 22 -41.79 51.92 -16.63
C GLY A 22 -41.78 51.12 -15.32
N ILE A 23 -42.93 50.55 -14.94
CA ILE A 23 -43.05 49.65 -13.76
C ILE A 23 -42.28 48.38 -14.01
N PHE A 24 -42.35 47.82 -15.21
CA PHE A 24 -41.59 46.58 -15.55
C PHE A 24 -40.08 46.81 -15.53
N ILE A 25 -39.60 47.91 -16.15
CA ILE A 25 -38.19 48.29 -16.12
C ILE A 25 -37.77 48.66 -14.68
N GLY A 26 -38.58 49.43 -13.96
CA GLY A 26 -38.32 49.80 -12.57
C GLY A 26 -38.22 48.58 -11.65
N ASN A 27 -39.12 47.61 -11.76
CA ASN A 27 -39.07 46.35 -11.01
C ASN A 27 -37.85 45.51 -11.39
N HIS A 28 -37.46 45.53 -12.65
CA HIS A 28 -36.28 44.81 -13.10
C HIS A 28 -34.98 45.46 -12.57
N TYR A 29 -34.87 46.77 -12.65
CA TYR A 29 -33.74 47.54 -12.12
C TYR A 29 -33.69 47.59 -10.58
N LEU A 30 -34.84 47.74 -9.89
CA LEU A 30 -34.90 47.71 -8.42
C LEU A 30 -34.63 46.32 -7.83
N SER A 31 -34.96 45.27 -8.58
CA SER A 31 -34.61 43.90 -8.14
C SER A 31 -33.09 43.61 -8.21
N ILE A 32 -32.35 44.40 -9.01
CA ILE A 32 -30.88 44.33 -9.10
C ILE A 32 -30.22 45.12 -7.94
N SER A 33 -30.85 46.22 -7.46
CA SER A 33 -30.24 47.12 -6.46
C SER A 33 -30.64 46.85 -5.00
N GLN A 34 -31.73 46.15 -4.75
CA GLN A 34 -32.05 45.67 -3.43
C GLN A 34 -31.45 44.29 -3.25
N GLY A 35 -30.35 44.18 -2.50
CA GLY A 35 -29.78 42.94 -2.05
C GLY A 35 -30.84 42.07 -1.37
N LYS A 36 -31.62 41.34 -2.16
CA LYS A 36 -32.39 40.23 -1.64
C LYS A 36 -31.43 39.41 -0.84
N LYS A 37 -31.65 39.29 0.47
CA LYS A 37 -31.07 38.18 1.28
C LYS A 37 -31.52 36.90 0.58
N ARG A 38 -30.70 36.45 -0.41
CA ARG A 38 -30.89 35.16 -1.05
C ARG A 38 -30.70 34.15 0.07
N SER A 39 -31.81 33.56 0.51
CA SER A 39 -31.76 32.37 1.38
C SER A 39 -31.18 31.25 0.52
N TYR A 40 -29.86 31.13 0.53
CA TYR A 40 -29.18 30.01 -0.11
C TYR A 40 -29.36 28.77 0.76
N SER A 41 -29.87 27.69 0.19
CA SER A 41 -29.64 26.38 0.80
C SER A 41 -28.12 26.17 0.90
N SER A 42 -27.67 25.43 1.92
CA SER A 42 -26.22 25.26 2.18
C SER A 42 -25.42 24.85 0.95
N GLY A 43 -25.99 24.00 0.06
CA GLY A 43 -25.35 23.58 -1.18
C GLY A 43 -25.20 24.68 -2.24
N ASN A 44 -26.16 25.62 -2.34
CA ASN A 44 -26.09 26.72 -3.30
C ASN A 44 -25.19 27.88 -2.84
N LYS A 45 -24.80 27.90 -1.55
CA LYS A 45 -23.97 28.97 -0.97
C LYS A 45 -22.55 28.96 -1.54
N ILE A 46 -21.97 27.79 -1.73
CA ILE A 46 -20.60 27.64 -2.30
C ILE A 46 -20.58 28.18 -3.70
N ASN A 47 -21.50 27.76 -4.57
CA ASN A 47 -21.57 28.26 -5.94
C ASN A 47 -21.76 29.80 -6.00
N ALA A 48 -22.64 30.34 -5.15
CA ALA A 48 -22.85 31.77 -5.09
C ALA A 48 -21.62 32.56 -4.64
N ILE A 49 -20.79 32.00 -3.75
CA ILE A 49 -19.54 32.62 -3.32
C ILE A 49 -18.54 32.59 -4.49
N LEU A 50 -18.43 31.47 -5.21
CA LEU A 50 -17.57 31.35 -6.37
C LEU A 50 -17.96 32.33 -7.47
N ASP A 51 -19.27 32.47 -7.77
CA ASP A 51 -19.80 33.44 -8.74
C ASP A 51 -19.45 34.87 -8.34
N ILE A 52 -19.59 35.25 -7.06
CA ILE A 52 -19.25 36.58 -6.56
C ILE A 52 -17.73 36.83 -6.66
N ILE A 53 -16.91 35.84 -6.37
CA ILE A 53 -15.45 35.97 -6.52
C ILE A 53 -15.09 36.21 -7.99
N ASP A 54 -15.65 35.43 -8.90
CA ASP A 54 -15.38 35.57 -10.34
C ASP A 54 -15.81 36.94 -10.87
N GLU A 55 -16.96 37.45 -10.42
CA GLU A 55 -17.52 38.74 -10.91
C GLU A 55 -16.92 39.98 -10.23
N GLN A 56 -16.54 39.90 -8.94
CA GLN A 56 -16.33 41.10 -8.13
C GLN A 56 -14.96 41.17 -7.43
N TYR A 57 -14.14 40.10 -7.48
CA TYR A 57 -12.82 40.14 -6.85
C TYR A 57 -11.88 41.10 -7.59
N VAL A 58 -11.07 41.84 -6.84
CA VAL A 58 -10.23 42.95 -7.37
C VAL A 58 -9.20 42.48 -8.40
N ASP A 59 -8.70 41.22 -8.25
CA ASP A 59 -7.72 40.64 -9.19
C ASP A 59 -8.33 39.47 -9.97
N THR A 60 -7.77 39.19 -11.15
CA THR A 60 -8.20 38.04 -11.94
C THR A 60 -7.80 36.72 -11.26
N VAL A 61 -8.78 35.88 -10.94
CA VAL A 61 -8.59 34.55 -10.31
C VAL A 61 -8.92 33.45 -11.31
N SER A 62 -8.09 32.46 -11.38
CA SER A 62 -8.43 31.23 -12.09
C SER A 62 -9.41 30.40 -11.27
N MET A 63 -10.69 30.43 -11.63
CA MET A 63 -11.75 29.70 -10.93
C MET A 63 -11.47 28.19 -10.88
N SER A 64 -10.95 27.60 -11.96
CA SER A 64 -10.55 26.20 -11.98
C SER A 64 -9.51 25.91 -10.89
N LYS A 65 -8.44 26.69 -10.78
CA LYS A 65 -7.41 26.51 -9.74
C LYS A 65 -7.97 26.70 -8.33
N LEU A 66 -8.88 27.67 -8.16
CA LEU A 66 -9.52 27.92 -6.87
C LEU A 66 -10.38 26.73 -6.43
N VAL A 67 -11.17 26.18 -7.34
CA VAL A 67 -12.02 25.00 -7.09
C VAL A 67 -11.13 23.79 -6.77
N GLU A 68 -10.12 23.49 -7.61
CA GLU A 68 -9.17 22.38 -7.39
C GLU A 68 -8.47 22.45 -6.03
N SER A 69 -8.07 23.65 -5.59
CA SER A 69 -7.43 23.84 -4.28
C SER A 69 -8.40 23.78 -3.10
N THR A 70 -9.71 23.92 -3.34
CA THR A 70 -10.74 23.96 -2.29
C THR A 70 -11.35 22.59 -2.04
N ILE A 71 -11.55 21.77 -3.07
CA ILE A 71 -12.18 20.46 -2.96
C ILE A 71 -11.48 19.57 -1.91
N PRO A 72 -10.12 19.43 -1.88
CA PRO A 72 -9.46 18.64 -0.86
C PRO A 72 -9.78 19.06 0.58
N LYS A 73 -10.02 20.38 0.80
CA LYS A 73 -10.40 20.89 2.14
C LYS A 73 -11.82 20.47 2.54
N ILE A 74 -12.72 20.32 1.58
CA ILE A 74 -14.07 19.79 1.85
C ILE A 74 -13.98 18.33 2.28
N PHE A 75 -13.11 17.55 1.62
CA PHE A 75 -12.90 16.14 1.97
C PHE A 75 -12.22 15.97 3.33
N SER A 76 -11.31 16.88 3.71
CA SER A 76 -10.64 16.84 5.02
C SER A 76 -11.59 17.06 6.20
N GLU A 77 -12.80 17.62 5.99
CA GLU A 77 -13.85 17.75 7.02
C GLU A 77 -14.66 16.46 7.22
N LEU A 78 -14.41 15.42 6.43
CA LEU A 78 -15.09 14.13 6.52
C LEU A 78 -14.27 13.15 7.37
N ASP A 79 -14.20 11.91 6.91
CA ASP A 79 -13.35 10.89 7.51
C ASP A 79 -11.92 10.94 6.93
N PRO A 80 -10.91 10.33 7.59
CA PRO A 80 -9.51 10.40 7.16
C PRO A 80 -9.21 9.70 5.83
N HIS A 81 -10.16 8.99 5.25
CA HIS A 81 -9.94 8.16 4.07
C HIS A 81 -10.72 8.62 2.83
N SER A 82 -11.73 9.48 3.01
CA SER A 82 -12.40 10.13 1.88
C SER A 82 -11.46 11.16 1.26
N VAL A 83 -11.18 11.03 -0.03
CA VAL A 83 -10.21 11.89 -0.73
C VAL A 83 -10.69 12.28 -2.12
N TYR A 84 -10.26 13.46 -2.55
CA TYR A 84 -10.33 13.92 -3.93
C TYR A 84 -8.99 13.65 -4.61
N ILE A 85 -9.03 13.18 -5.84
CA ILE A 85 -7.87 12.85 -6.66
C ILE A 85 -7.93 13.70 -7.94
N PRO A 86 -7.03 14.68 -8.10
CA PRO A 86 -6.95 15.47 -9.33
C PRO A 86 -6.76 14.60 -10.57
N ALA A 87 -7.24 15.05 -11.73
CA ALA A 87 -7.16 14.32 -12.98
C ALA A 87 -5.71 13.94 -13.38
N GLU A 88 -4.75 14.79 -13.04
CA GLU A 88 -3.32 14.54 -13.31
C GLU A 88 -2.74 13.39 -12.47
N ASP A 89 -3.30 13.10 -11.30
CA ASP A 89 -2.83 12.06 -10.37
C ASP A 89 -3.64 10.77 -10.46
N ALA A 90 -4.84 10.80 -11.06
CA ALA A 90 -5.79 9.69 -11.07
C ALA A 90 -5.19 8.39 -11.66
N SER A 91 -4.44 8.49 -12.76
CA SER A 91 -3.80 7.33 -13.37
C SER A 91 -2.75 6.70 -12.46
N VAL A 92 -1.91 7.52 -11.81
CA VAL A 92 -0.82 7.06 -10.94
C VAL A 92 -1.36 6.40 -9.67
N VAL A 93 -2.40 7.00 -9.08
CA VAL A 93 -3.04 6.48 -7.86
C VAL A 93 -3.77 5.16 -8.11
N ASN A 94 -4.27 4.94 -9.33
CA ASN A 94 -4.99 3.72 -9.69
C ASN A 94 -4.08 2.57 -10.13
N GLU A 95 -2.88 2.86 -10.68
CA GLU A 95 -1.95 1.85 -11.20
C GLU A 95 -1.63 0.75 -10.19
N GLU A 96 -1.44 1.10 -8.93
CA GLU A 96 -1.10 0.11 -7.88
C GLU A 96 -2.23 -0.90 -7.62
N LEU A 97 -3.48 -0.48 -7.74
CA LEU A 97 -4.65 -1.32 -7.54
C LEU A 97 -5.02 -2.11 -8.80
N GLU A 98 -4.76 -1.53 -10.00
CA GLU A 98 -4.99 -2.23 -11.27
C GLU A 98 -4.03 -3.40 -11.50
N GLY A 99 -2.90 -3.47 -10.77
CA GLY A 99 -1.91 -4.55 -10.88
C GLY A 99 -1.01 -4.43 -12.12
N SER A 100 -1.03 -3.29 -12.80
CA SER A 100 -0.10 -2.96 -13.89
C SER A 100 -0.06 -1.46 -14.13
N PHE A 101 1.05 -0.99 -14.70
CA PHE A 101 1.19 0.39 -15.17
C PHE A 101 1.82 0.44 -16.56
N SER A 102 1.66 1.56 -17.26
CA SER A 102 2.31 1.75 -18.57
C SER A 102 3.69 2.37 -18.41
N GLY A 103 4.72 1.66 -18.88
CA GLY A 103 6.10 2.08 -18.75
C GLY A 103 7.08 1.14 -19.45
N ILE A 104 8.36 1.23 -19.07
CA ILE A 104 9.41 0.38 -19.63
C ILE A 104 9.65 -0.93 -18.86
N GLY A 105 9.23 -1.02 -17.59
CA GLY A 105 9.38 -2.24 -16.80
C GLY A 105 10.78 -2.45 -16.22
N VAL A 106 11.33 -1.43 -15.56
CA VAL A 106 12.56 -1.53 -14.78
C VAL A 106 12.34 -1.02 -13.36
N SER A 107 12.98 -1.67 -12.40
CA SER A 107 13.25 -1.10 -11.09
C SER A 107 14.61 -0.41 -11.15
N PHE A 108 14.71 0.82 -10.64
CA PHE A 108 15.95 1.59 -10.72
C PHE A 108 16.25 2.34 -9.43
N ASN A 109 17.51 2.69 -9.25
CA ASN A 109 17.97 3.59 -8.19
C ASN A 109 18.82 4.71 -8.81
N MET A 110 18.82 5.85 -8.14
CA MET A 110 19.69 6.96 -8.49
C MET A 110 21.01 6.83 -7.75
N GLN A 111 22.06 6.44 -8.45
CA GLN A 111 23.43 6.49 -7.94
C GLN A 111 24.18 7.68 -8.55
N THR A 112 24.62 8.60 -7.69
CA THR A 112 25.49 9.71 -8.12
C THR A 112 25.07 10.31 -9.47
N ASP A 113 23.80 10.78 -9.56
CA ASP A 113 23.22 11.37 -10.78
C ASP A 113 23.08 10.43 -12.00
N THR A 114 23.14 9.11 -11.81
CA THR A 114 22.96 8.12 -12.86
C THR A 114 21.85 7.13 -12.50
N ILE A 115 21.01 6.80 -13.47
CA ILE A 115 19.93 5.82 -13.30
C ILE A 115 20.52 4.42 -13.43
N LEU A 116 20.67 3.71 -12.31
CA LEU A 116 21.10 2.31 -12.29
C LEU A 116 19.86 1.39 -12.33
N VAL A 117 19.76 0.56 -13.34
CA VAL A 117 18.76 -0.52 -13.42
C VAL A 117 19.08 -1.57 -12.37
N ILE A 118 18.15 -1.80 -11.42
CA ILE A 118 18.30 -2.80 -10.36
C ILE A 118 17.78 -4.14 -10.87
N SER A 119 16.56 -4.14 -11.38
CA SER A 119 15.96 -5.32 -11.98
C SER A 119 15.14 -4.93 -13.20
N VAL A 120 15.00 -5.88 -14.11
CA VAL A 120 14.14 -5.79 -15.28
C VAL A 120 12.95 -6.69 -15.03
N ILE A 121 11.75 -6.12 -15.11
CA ILE A 121 10.51 -6.85 -14.80
C ILE A 121 10.25 -7.88 -15.89
N SER A 122 10.11 -9.13 -15.49
CA SER A 122 9.91 -10.25 -16.42
C SER A 122 8.61 -10.09 -17.21
N GLY A 123 8.68 -10.38 -18.52
CA GLY A 123 7.59 -10.15 -19.47
C GLY A 123 7.42 -8.68 -19.88
N GLY A 124 8.16 -7.75 -19.26
CA GLY A 124 8.05 -6.31 -19.50
C GLY A 124 8.74 -5.82 -20.78
N PRO A 125 8.48 -4.54 -21.17
CA PRO A 125 9.07 -3.95 -22.36
C PRO A 125 10.60 -3.88 -22.35
N ALA A 126 11.22 -3.57 -21.21
CA ALA A 126 12.68 -3.46 -21.08
C ALA A 126 13.38 -4.80 -21.28
N GLU A 127 12.82 -5.90 -20.76
CA GLU A 127 13.34 -7.24 -20.99
C GLU A 127 13.31 -7.60 -22.48
N LYS A 128 12.18 -7.34 -23.15
CA LYS A 128 12.03 -7.56 -24.60
C LYS A 128 13.00 -6.75 -25.44
N ALA A 129 13.35 -5.55 -24.98
CA ALA A 129 14.34 -4.69 -25.64
C ALA A 129 15.79 -5.12 -25.34
N GLY A 130 16.03 -6.02 -24.36
CA GLY A 130 17.36 -6.53 -24.02
C GLY A 130 18.10 -5.71 -22.96
N LEU A 131 17.40 -4.91 -22.16
CA LEU A 131 17.99 -4.30 -20.96
C LEU A 131 18.29 -5.40 -19.92
N LEU A 132 19.34 -5.16 -19.14
CA LEU A 132 19.79 -6.08 -18.11
C LEU A 132 19.90 -5.37 -16.76
N PRO A 133 19.83 -6.10 -15.64
CA PRO A 133 20.22 -5.57 -14.33
C PRO A 133 21.63 -4.98 -14.39
N PHE A 134 21.86 -3.92 -13.62
CA PHE A 134 23.08 -3.12 -13.55
C PHE A 134 23.41 -2.28 -14.79
N ASP A 135 22.54 -2.21 -15.79
CA ASP A 135 22.67 -1.22 -16.86
C ASP A 135 22.54 0.19 -16.30
N ARG A 136 23.37 1.12 -16.77
CA ARG A 136 23.31 2.54 -16.39
C ARG A 136 22.66 3.33 -17.52
N ILE A 137 21.47 3.86 -17.29
CA ILE A 137 20.79 4.72 -18.28
C ILE A 137 21.40 6.12 -18.18
N ILE A 138 22.10 6.52 -19.23
CA ILE A 138 22.82 7.78 -19.34
C ILE A 138 21.99 8.84 -20.07
N SER A 139 21.23 8.42 -21.09
CA SER A 139 20.37 9.32 -21.86
C SER A 139 18.99 8.73 -22.10
N ILE A 140 18.00 9.62 -22.20
CA ILE A 140 16.60 9.30 -22.53
C ILE A 140 16.17 10.27 -23.65
N ASN A 141 15.68 9.75 -24.78
CA ASN A 141 15.30 10.52 -25.97
C ASN A 141 16.39 11.52 -26.38
N ASP A 142 17.64 11.03 -26.50
CA ASP A 142 18.84 11.79 -26.86
C ASP A 142 19.23 12.92 -25.87
N SER A 143 18.48 13.08 -24.78
CA SER A 143 18.82 14.01 -23.68
C SER A 143 19.67 13.29 -22.64
N ILE A 144 20.85 13.83 -22.32
CA ILE A 144 21.71 13.30 -21.25
C ILE A 144 21.03 13.58 -19.91
N PHE A 145 20.77 12.53 -19.14
CA PHE A 145 20.17 12.56 -17.80
C PHE A 145 21.19 12.48 -16.68
N SER A 146 22.33 11.83 -16.92
CA SER A 146 23.42 11.74 -15.94
C SER A 146 24.00 13.12 -15.64
N GLY A 147 24.33 13.37 -14.37
CA GLY A 147 24.97 14.61 -13.92
C GLY A 147 24.02 15.83 -13.79
N LYS A 148 22.71 15.69 -13.96
CA LYS A 148 21.76 16.82 -13.94
C LYS A 148 20.93 16.95 -12.66
N LYS A 149 21.24 16.23 -11.58
CA LYS A 149 20.52 16.25 -10.28
C LYS A 149 18.99 16.21 -10.41
N LYS A 150 18.48 15.42 -11.35
CA LYS A 150 17.04 15.23 -11.50
C LYS A 150 16.49 14.39 -10.36
N ASN A 151 15.30 14.74 -9.89
CA ASN A 151 14.63 13.94 -8.86
C ASN A 151 14.04 12.64 -9.45
N GLN A 152 13.82 11.65 -8.59
CA GLN A 152 13.29 10.34 -8.98
C GLN A 152 11.92 10.44 -9.66
N GLY A 153 11.07 11.37 -9.23
CA GLY A 153 9.74 11.59 -9.81
C GLY A 153 9.78 12.08 -11.27
N GLU A 154 10.73 12.99 -11.61
CA GLU A 154 10.93 13.44 -12.99
C GLU A 154 11.39 12.30 -13.90
N ILE A 155 12.28 11.46 -13.38
CA ILE A 155 12.78 10.28 -14.11
C ILE A 155 11.63 9.30 -14.33
N MET A 156 10.85 9.00 -13.30
CA MET A 156 9.68 8.13 -13.43
C MET A 156 8.69 8.65 -14.47
N LYS A 157 8.36 9.95 -14.46
CA LYS A 157 7.48 10.58 -15.47
C LYS A 157 8.03 10.43 -16.88
N THR A 158 9.35 10.44 -17.05
CA THR A 158 9.99 10.31 -18.38
C THR A 158 10.05 8.85 -18.86
N LEU A 159 10.28 7.90 -17.97
CA LEU A 159 10.33 6.47 -18.30
C LEU A 159 8.93 5.88 -18.47
N ARG A 160 7.93 6.36 -17.73
CA ARG A 160 6.52 6.09 -17.95
C ARG A 160 6.00 6.85 -19.17
N GLY A 161 4.80 6.54 -19.62
CA GLY A 161 4.12 7.24 -20.71
C GLY A 161 3.02 6.41 -21.33
N ALA A 162 2.37 6.94 -22.34
CA ALA A 162 1.25 6.27 -23.01
C ALA A 162 1.67 4.89 -23.56
N LYS A 163 0.81 3.91 -23.41
CA LYS A 163 1.00 2.56 -23.97
C LYS A 163 1.25 2.66 -25.47
N ASN A 164 2.17 1.86 -25.98
CA ASN A 164 2.66 1.82 -27.35
C ASN A 164 3.48 3.06 -27.79
N SER A 165 3.77 4.03 -26.91
CA SER A 165 4.75 5.07 -27.20
C SER A 165 6.18 4.54 -27.08
N MET A 166 7.10 5.06 -27.87
CA MET A 166 8.52 4.67 -27.83
C MET A 166 9.34 5.60 -26.94
N VAL A 167 10.37 5.05 -26.32
CA VAL A 167 11.43 5.79 -25.64
C VAL A 167 12.77 5.21 -26.02
N LYS A 168 13.70 6.05 -26.43
CA LYS A 168 15.07 5.67 -26.76
C LYS A 168 15.96 5.85 -25.52
N LEU A 169 16.64 4.79 -25.13
CA LEU A 169 17.55 4.77 -23.97
C LEU A 169 19.00 4.60 -24.44
N GLY A 170 19.87 5.50 -24.00
CA GLY A 170 21.31 5.32 -24.13
C GLY A 170 21.88 4.75 -22.84
N VAL A 171 22.42 3.56 -22.91
CA VAL A 171 22.79 2.72 -21.77
C VAL A 171 24.28 2.40 -21.78
N GLN A 172 24.92 2.61 -20.64
CA GLN A 172 26.28 2.11 -20.39
C GLN A 172 26.17 0.76 -19.67
N ARG A 173 26.75 -0.29 -20.29
CA ARG A 173 26.80 -1.65 -19.74
C ARG A 173 28.20 -2.01 -19.28
N GLY A 174 28.36 -2.31 -17.99
CA GLY A 174 29.64 -2.57 -17.38
C GLY A 174 30.58 -1.37 -17.45
N ASN A 175 31.85 -1.62 -17.75
CA ASN A 175 32.90 -0.59 -17.88
C ASN A 175 33.12 -0.12 -19.32
N SER A 176 32.26 -0.51 -20.27
CA SER A 176 32.39 -0.05 -21.66
C SER A 176 32.17 1.46 -21.76
N PRO A 177 33.05 2.20 -22.45
CA PRO A 177 32.81 3.62 -22.72
C PRO A 177 31.74 3.85 -23.79
N GLU A 178 31.39 2.83 -24.58
CA GLU A 178 30.40 2.92 -25.66
C GLU A 178 29.01 2.75 -25.10
N LEU A 179 28.09 3.63 -25.55
CA LEU A 179 26.68 3.53 -25.22
C LEU A 179 25.97 2.55 -26.15
N LEU A 180 25.20 1.66 -25.56
CA LEU A 180 24.24 0.83 -26.25
C LEU A 180 22.91 1.60 -26.34
N TYR A 181 22.26 1.57 -27.48
CA TYR A 181 20.97 2.24 -27.66
C TYR A 181 19.84 1.20 -27.76
N PHE A 182 18.79 1.43 -26.98
CA PHE A 182 17.59 0.59 -26.94
C PHE A 182 16.37 1.41 -27.24
N ASP A 183 15.59 1.01 -28.24
CA ASP A 183 14.26 1.55 -28.52
C ASP A 183 13.24 0.69 -27.76
N VAL A 184 12.69 1.25 -26.67
CA VAL A 184 11.76 0.54 -25.80
C VAL A 184 10.34 1.03 -26.09
N THR A 185 9.47 0.15 -26.57
CA THR A 185 8.05 0.45 -26.70
C THR A 185 7.38 0.27 -25.34
N ARG A 186 6.86 1.36 -24.75
CA ARG A 186 6.14 1.30 -23.46
C ARG A 186 4.93 0.39 -23.55
N GLY A 187 4.69 -0.36 -22.51
CA GLY A 187 3.60 -1.32 -22.43
C GLY A 187 3.17 -1.58 -21.01
N ASP A 188 2.25 -2.53 -20.82
CA ASP A 188 1.83 -2.94 -19.50
C ASP A 188 2.98 -3.63 -18.78
N VAL A 189 3.31 -3.08 -17.63
CA VAL A 189 4.31 -3.63 -16.72
C VAL A 189 3.55 -4.22 -15.54
N PRO A 190 3.59 -5.56 -15.34
CA PRO A 190 2.88 -6.18 -14.23
C PRO A 190 3.47 -5.74 -12.88
N VAL A 191 2.59 -5.52 -11.92
CA VAL A 191 2.94 -5.26 -10.53
C VAL A 191 2.39 -6.39 -9.69
N ASN A 192 3.25 -7.33 -9.34
CA ASN A 192 2.84 -8.49 -8.58
C ASN A 192 2.31 -8.10 -7.19
N SER A 193 1.28 -8.78 -6.76
CA SER A 193 0.66 -8.66 -5.44
C SER A 193 1.12 -9.79 -4.51
N VAL A 194 1.46 -10.94 -5.09
CA VAL A 194 2.12 -12.05 -4.41
C VAL A 194 3.62 -11.93 -4.69
N ASP A 195 4.37 -11.42 -3.73
CA ASP A 195 5.80 -11.17 -3.89
C ASP A 195 6.57 -12.48 -4.07
N VAL A 196 6.24 -13.50 -3.28
CA VAL A 196 6.90 -14.79 -3.31
C VAL A 196 6.02 -15.90 -2.76
N SER A 197 6.27 -17.12 -3.22
CA SER A 197 5.75 -18.36 -2.62
C SER A 197 6.84 -19.44 -2.65
N TYR A 198 7.09 -20.07 -1.50
CA TYR A 198 8.08 -21.16 -1.35
C TYR A 198 7.73 -22.11 -0.21
N GLU A 199 8.31 -23.29 -0.18
CA GLU A 199 8.21 -24.22 0.92
C GLU A 199 9.14 -23.74 2.07
N ALA A 200 8.54 -23.15 3.12
CA ALA A 200 9.29 -22.59 4.24
C ALA A 200 9.79 -23.66 5.24
N ALA A 201 9.08 -24.78 5.30
CA ALA A 201 9.47 -26.00 6.00
C ALA A 201 8.75 -27.17 5.34
N LYS A 202 9.21 -28.40 5.56
CA LYS A 202 8.65 -29.60 4.94
C LYS A 202 7.13 -29.65 5.06
N GLY A 203 6.43 -29.59 3.93
CA GLY A 203 4.97 -29.61 3.82
C GLY A 203 4.27 -28.32 4.20
N ILE A 204 5.00 -27.21 4.47
CA ILE A 204 4.47 -25.92 4.86
C ILE A 204 4.83 -24.87 3.80
N GLY A 205 3.83 -24.39 3.08
CA GLY A 205 3.95 -23.32 2.09
C GLY A 205 3.86 -21.94 2.73
N TYR A 206 4.76 -21.04 2.35
CA TYR A 206 4.72 -19.62 2.69
C TYR A 206 4.31 -18.81 1.47
N ILE A 207 3.40 -17.84 1.66
CA ILE A 207 2.92 -16.93 0.61
C ILE A 207 2.94 -15.51 1.16
N LYS A 208 3.75 -14.62 0.56
CA LYS A 208 3.77 -13.20 0.87
C LYS A 208 2.83 -12.45 -0.05
N VAL A 209 1.82 -11.79 0.53
CA VAL A 209 0.88 -10.93 -0.20
C VAL A 209 1.10 -9.49 0.23
N SER A 210 1.61 -8.65 -0.67
CA SER A 210 1.98 -7.26 -0.37
C SER A 210 0.84 -6.27 -0.55
N LYS A 211 -0.19 -6.62 -1.36
CA LYS A 211 -1.38 -5.81 -1.60
C LYS A 211 -2.53 -6.67 -2.13
N PHE A 212 -3.74 -6.08 -2.19
CA PHE A 212 -4.91 -6.68 -2.82
C PHE A 212 -5.26 -5.91 -4.10
N ALA A 213 -4.58 -6.22 -5.21
CA ALA A 213 -4.82 -5.67 -6.53
C ALA A 213 -5.79 -6.56 -7.34
N ARG A 214 -6.15 -6.13 -8.54
CA ARG A 214 -7.09 -6.85 -9.43
C ARG A 214 -6.65 -8.30 -9.72
N ASN A 215 -5.35 -8.53 -9.88
CA ASN A 215 -4.80 -9.85 -10.22
C ASN A 215 -4.41 -10.72 -9.01
N THR A 216 -4.54 -10.20 -7.78
CA THR A 216 -4.03 -10.87 -6.57
C THR A 216 -4.57 -12.28 -6.40
N TYR A 217 -5.86 -12.50 -6.65
CA TYR A 217 -6.43 -13.83 -6.52
C TYR A 217 -5.83 -14.83 -7.51
N ASN A 218 -5.62 -14.44 -8.76
CA ASN A 218 -5.02 -15.31 -9.78
C ASN A 218 -3.55 -15.66 -9.43
N GLU A 219 -2.80 -14.70 -8.92
CA GLU A 219 -1.43 -14.93 -8.45
C GLU A 219 -1.42 -15.84 -7.22
N PHE A 220 -2.34 -15.62 -6.29
CA PHE A 220 -2.47 -16.40 -5.06
C PHE A 220 -2.83 -17.86 -5.34
N ILE A 221 -3.83 -18.14 -6.18
CA ILE A 221 -4.21 -19.52 -6.51
C ILE A 221 -3.11 -20.24 -7.30
N THR A 222 -2.36 -19.51 -8.13
CA THR A 222 -1.19 -20.05 -8.82
C THR A 222 -0.09 -20.42 -7.82
N ALA A 223 0.16 -19.57 -6.81
CA ALA A 223 1.09 -19.85 -5.73
C ALA A 223 0.67 -21.09 -4.91
N ILE A 224 -0.61 -21.20 -4.55
CA ILE A 224 -1.16 -22.38 -3.87
C ILE A 224 -0.97 -23.66 -4.72
N ALA A 225 -1.29 -23.61 -6.01
CA ALA A 225 -1.13 -24.76 -6.89
C ALA A 225 0.34 -25.21 -6.96
N LYS A 226 1.28 -24.28 -7.12
CA LYS A 226 2.73 -24.55 -7.10
C LYS A 226 3.18 -25.21 -5.79
N LEU A 227 2.74 -24.68 -4.65
CA LEU A 227 3.09 -25.22 -3.34
C LEU A 227 2.49 -26.62 -3.10
N LYS A 228 1.26 -26.86 -3.54
CA LYS A 228 0.63 -28.19 -3.48
C LYS A 228 1.39 -29.20 -4.34
N GLN A 229 1.84 -28.82 -5.53
CA GLN A 229 2.70 -29.67 -6.37
C GLN A 229 4.04 -29.99 -5.71
N ALA A 230 4.60 -29.07 -4.91
CA ALA A 230 5.78 -29.29 -4.09
C ALA A 230 5.52 -30.14 -2.83
N GLY A 231 4.26 -30.55 -2.58
CA GLY A 231 3.88 -31.38 -1.44
C GLY A 231 3.44 -30.61 -0.20
N CYS A 232 3.24 -29.30 -0.28
CA CYS A 232 2.74 -28.51 0.85
C CYS A 232 1.26 -28.81 1.11
N THR A 233 0.93 -29.06 2.38
CA THR A 233 -0.43 -29.34 2.86
C THR A 233 -0.94 -28.30 3.85
N SER A 234 -0.06 -27.42 4.34
CA SER A 234 -0.36 -26.33 5.27
C SER A 234 0.22 -25.03 4.76
N PHE A 235 -0.39 -23.89 5.14
CA PHE A 235 -0.03 -22.59 4.56
C PHE A 235 0.17 -21.52 5.62
N VAL A 236 1.19 -20.68 5.40
CA VAL A 236 1.39 -19.39 6.07
C VAL A 236 1.11 -18.30 5.06
N VAL A 237 0.11 -17.46 5.31
CA VAL A 237 -0.20 -16.27 4.51
C VAL A 237 0.30 -15.05 5.25
N ASP A 238 1.29 -14.37 4.68
CA ASP A 238 1.93 -13.19 5.30
C ASP A 238 1.34 -11.90 4.73
N LEU A 239 0.57 -11.20 5.56
CA LEU A 239 -0.04 -9.89 5.27
C LEU A 239 0.67 -8.74 5.98
N ARG A 240 1.82 -8.96 6.61
CA ARG A 240 2.60 -7.89 7.23
C ARG A 240 2.99 -6.83 6.19
N GLY A 241 2.84 -5.55 6.54
CA GLY A 241 3.08 -4.43 5.61
C GLY A 241 2.04 -4.27 4.50
N ASN A 242 0.97 -5.06 4.46
CA ASN A 242 -0.07 -4.98 3.43
C ASN A 242 -1.18 -4.02 3.87
N THR A 243 -1.27 -2.85 3.23
CA THR A 243 -2.26 -1.80 3.52
C THR A 243 -3.66 -2.07 2.98
N GLY A 244 -3.88 -3.22 2.33
CA GLY A 244 -5.18 -3.62 1.77
C GLY A 244 -5.26 -3.49 0.25
N GLY A 245 -6.41 -3.09 -0.24
CA GLY A 245 -6.76 -2.95 -1.64
C GLY A 245 -8.19 -3.40 -1.91
N TYR A 246 -8.42 -4.11 -3.02
CA TYR A 246 -9.76 -4.57 -3.42
C TYR A 246 -10.32 -5.63 -2.47
N MET A 247 -11.54 -5.37 -1.98
CA MET A 247 -12.28 -6.28 -1.10
C MET A 247 -12.55 -7.63 -1.77
N ASP A 248 -12.93 -7.61 -3.06
CA ASP A 248 -13.24 -8.82 -3.82
C ASP A 248 -12.03 -9.77 -3.94
N ALA A 249 -10.82 -9.22 -4.06
CA ALA A 249 -9.61 -10.03 -4.06
C ALA A 249 -9.43 -10.76 -2.72
N ALA A 250 -9.64 -10.08 -1.59
CA ALA A 250 -9.59 -10.71 -0.27
C ALA A 250 -10.69 -11.76 -0.09
N ILE A 251 -11.93 -11.47 -0.49
CA ILE A 251 -13.05 -12.41 -0.43
C ILE A 251 -12.73 -13.69 -1.21
N ASN A 252 -12.21 -13.56 -2.44
CA ASN A 252 -11.86 -14.71 -3.28
C ASN A 252 -10.73 -15.55 -2.65
N MET A 253 -9.72 -14.92 -2.05
CA MET A 253 -8.66 -15.62 -1.32
C MET A 253 -9.21 -16.33 -0.07
N ILE A 254 -10.14 -15.71 0.66
CA ILE A 254 -10.78 -16.32 1.84
C ILE A 254 -11.59 -17.56 1.44
N ASN A 255 -12.29 -17.50 0.30
CA ASN A 255 -13.05 -18.62 -0.25
C ASN A 255 -12.20 -19.90 -0.43
N GLU A 256 -10.89 -19.77 -0.69
CA GLU A 256 -10.01 -20.93 -0.81
C GLU A 256 -9.94 -21.76 0.48
N PHE A 257 -10.13 -21.13 1.64
CA PHE A 257 -9.99 -21.74 2.94
C PHE A 257 -11.32 -21.98 3.67
N MET A 258 -12.43 -21.42 3.20
CA MET A 258 -13.70 -21.47 3.94
C MET A 258 -14.63 -22.55 3.41
N PRO A 259 -15.28 -23.31 4.34
CA PRO A 259 -16.43 -24.13 3.98
C PRO A 259 -17.60 -23.27 3.49
N GLU A 260 -18.47 -23.88 2.66
CA GLU A 260 -19.68 -23.24 2.16
C GLU A 260 -20.57 -22.68 3.30
N GLY A 261 -21.19 -21.53 3.05
CA GLY A 261 -22.15 -20.91 3.96
C GLY A 261 -21.55 -20.18 5.19
N ARG A 262 -20.21 -20.15 5.33
CA ARG A 262 -19.57 -19.35 6.36
C ARG A 262 -19.60 -17.87 5.97
N LEU A 263 -20.03 -17.00 6.90
CA LEU A 263 -19.99 -15.55 6.70
C LEU A 263 -18.52 -15.10 6.62
N ILE A 264 -18.18 -14.36 5.57
CA ILE A 264 -16.84 -13.78 5.38
C ILE A 264 -16.80 -12.37 5.95
N VAL A 265 -17.73 -11.53 5.53
CA VAL A 265 -17.82 -10.10 5.89
C VAL A 265 -19.23 -9.62 5.59
N TYR A 266 -19.68 -8.60 6.30
CA TYR A 266 -20.82 -7.82 5.83
C TYR A 266 -20.51 -6.33 5.86
N THR A 267 -21.22 -5.58 5.02
CA THR A 267 -21.09 -4.12 4.92
C THR A 267 -22.42 -3.46 5.25
N GLU A 268 -22.36 -2.29 5.89
CA GLU A 268 -23.55 -1.50 6.21
C GLU A 268 -23.19 -0.01 6.26
N GLY A 269 -24.06 0.82 5.70
CA GLY A 269 -23.91 2.28 5.67
C GLY A 269 -25.22 3.01 5.64
N LYS A 270 -25.19 4.34 5.72
CA LYS A 270 -26.38 5.20 5.77
C LYS A 270 -27.35 4.98 4.61
N SER A 271 -26.82 4.87 3.39
CA SER A 271 -27.59 4.67 2.15
C SER A 271 -27.36 3.29 1.53
N PHE A 272 -26.58 2.45 2.21
CA PHE A 272 -26.23 1.11 1.78
C PHE A 272 -26.71 0.14 2.87
N PRO A 273 -27.84 -0.57 2.64
CA PRO A 273 -28.34 -1.54 3.60
C PRO A 273 -27.32 -2.67 3.79
N ARG A 274 -27.46 -3.39 4.90
CA ARG A 274 -26.60 -4.53 5.20
C ARG A 274 -26.53 -5.50 4.03
N SER A 275 -25.32 -5.85 3.63
CA SER A 275 -25.00 -6.81 2.56
C SER A 275 -24.01 -7.82 3.08
N ASP A 276 -24.46 -9.07 3.20
CA ASP A 276 -23.68 -10.19 3.72
C ASP A 276 -22.97 -10.92 2.56
N VAL A 277 -21.72 -11.30 2.77
CA VAL A 277 -20.93 -12.11 1.84
C VAL A 277 -20.58 -13.42 2.50
N TYR A 278 -21.04 -14.52 1.92
CA TYR A 278 -20.80 -15.88 2.39
C TYR A 278 -19.82 -16.62 1.51
N ALA A 279 -19.11 -17.55 2.10
CA ALA A 279 -18.24 -18.46 1.38
C ALA A 279 -19.03 -19.41 0.49
N ASN A 280 -18.54 -19.61 -0.72
CA ASN A 280 -19.20 -20.44 -1.75
C ASN A 280 -18.76 -21.92 -1.73
N GLY A 281 -17.80 -22.29 -0.89
CA GLY A 281 -17.33 -23.66 -0.73
C GLY A 281 -16.55 -24.24 -1.90
N THR A 282 -16.16 -23.45 -2.91
CA THR A 282 -15.43 -23.95 -4.08
C THR A 282 -13.92 -24.05 -3.87
N GLY A 283 -13.43 -23.50 -2.73
CA GLY A 283 -12.00 -23.43 -2.41
C GLY A 283 -11.30 -24.79 -2.30
N THR A 284 -10.04 -24.82 -2.66
CA THR A 284 -9.22 -26.02 -2.73
C THR A 284 -8.43 -26.33 -1.45
N CYS A 285 -8.47 -25.43 -0.47
CA CYS A 285 -7.72 -25.47 0.79
C CYS A 285 -8.63 -25.46 2.03
N LYS A 286 -9.90 -25.90 1.90
CA LYS A 286 -10.89 -25.87 3.01
C LYS A 286 -10.44 -26.58 4.25
N ASP A 287 -9.73 -27.69 4.11
CA ASP A 287 -9.23 -28.51 5.21
C ASP A 287 -7.75 -28.28 5.54
N ALA A 288 -7.06 -27.46 4.73
CA ALA A 288 -5.64 -27.20 4.92
C ALA A 288 -5.40 -26.28 6.13
N PRO A 289 -4.53 -26.64 7.07
CA PRO A 289 -4.13 -25.75 8.17
C PRO A 289 -3.58 -24.42 7.64
N ILE A 290 -4.06 -23.31 8.22
CA ILE A 290 -3.64 -21.96 7.85
C ILE A 290 -3.25 -21.14 9.07
N VAL A 291 -2.15 -20.38 8.93
CA VAL A 291 -1.72 -19.32 9.84
C VAL A 291 -1.59 -18.03 9.03
N VAL A 292 -2.04 -16.93 9.60
CA VAL A 292 -1.95 -15.60 8.98
C VAL A 292 -1.02 -14.73 9.82
N LEU A 293 -0.03 -14.10 9.15
CA LEU A 293 0.87 -13.16 9.81
C LEU A 293 0.38 -11.72 9.59
N THR A 294 0.31 -10.95 10.66
CA THR A 294 -0.13 -9.55 10.63
C THR A 294 0.82 -8.64 11.41
N ASP A 295 0.80 -7.36 11.07
CA ASP A 295 1.47 -6.30 11.81
C ASP A 295 0.60 -5.02 11.85
N GLU A 296 1.13 -3.97 12.45
CA GLU A 296 0.48 -2.67 12.60
C GLU A 296 0.17 -1.93 11.29
N ILE A 297 0.76 -2.39 10.18
CA ILE A 297 0.52 -1.85 8.83
C ILE A 297 -0.56 -2.63 8.09
N SER A 298 -0.82 -3.88 8.50
CA SER A 298 -1.88 -4.71 7.90
C SER A 298 -3.24 -4.01 8.05
N ALA A 299 -3.87 -3.60 6.94
CA ALA A 299 -5.07 -2.76 6.97
C ALA A 299 -6.14 -3.19 5.96
N SER A 300 -7.39 -2.75 6.18
CA SER A 300 -8.50 -2.85 5.20
C SER A 300 -8.74 -4.30 4.71
N ALA A 301 -8.51 -4.63 3.44
CA ALA A 301 -8.68 -5.97 2.88
C ALA A 301 -7.85 -7.04 3.63
N SER A 302 -6.67 -6.69 4.16
CA SER A 302 -5.89 -7.57 5.05
C SER A 302 -6.63 -7.88 6.34
N GLU A 303 -7.38 -6.92 6.86
CA GLU A 303 -8.16 -7.08 8.08
C GLU A 303 -9.47 -7.85 7.82
N ILE A 304 -10.05 -7.74 6.61
CA ILE A 304 -11.15 -8.61 6.16
C ILE A 304 -10.66 -10.05 6.11
N PHE A 305 -9.48 -10.30 5.51
CA PHE A 305 -8.91 -11.64 5.42
C PHE A 305 -8.63 -12.21 6.82
N SER A 306 -7.85 -11.52 7.64
CA SER A 306 -7.48 -11.98 8.98
C SER A 306 -8.69 -12.10 9.92
N GLY A 307 -9.64 -11.15 9.85
CA GLY A 307 -10.86 -11.17 10.65
C GLY A 307 -11.80 -12.32 10.28
N ALA A 308 -11.94 -12.63 8.99
CA ALA A 308 -12.74 -13.78 8.54
C ALA A 308 -12.14 -15.12 9.02
N ILE A 309 -10.81 -15.27 8.91
CA ILE A 309 -10.11 -16.47 9.38
C ILE A 309 -10.23 -16.61 10.90
N GLN A 310 -10.04 -15.52 11.66
CA GLN A 310 -10.10 -15.51 13.11
C GLN A 310 -11.51 -15.79 13.63
N ASP A 311 -12.52 -15.07 13.14
CA ASP A 311 -13.86 -15.09 13.70
C ASP A 311 -14.63 -16.37 13.32
N ASN A 312 -14.25 -17.04 12.24
CA ASN A 312 -14.74 -18.38 11.90
C ASN A 312 -13.94 -19.52 12.59
N ASP A 313 -12.97 -19.20 13.44
CA ASP A 313 -12.06 -20.19 14.07
C ASP A 313 -11.37 -21.10 13.04
N ARG A 314 -11.09 -20.55 11.83
CA ARG A 314 -10.54 -21.32 10.72
C ARG A 314 -9.02 -21.45 10.76
N GLY A 315 -8.35 -20.53 11.41
CA GLY A 315 -6.90 -20.49 11.53
C GLY A 315 -6.44 -19.55 12.64
N THR A 316 -5.12 -19.46 12.82
CA THR A 316 -4.48 -18.64 13.85
C THR A 316 -3.88 -17.38 13.25
N ILE A 317 -4.13 -16.23 13.86
CA ILE A 317 -3.51 -14.95 13.53
C ILE A 317 -2.31 -14.74 14.44
N ILE A 318 -1.14 -14.49 13.86
CA ILE A 318 0.13 -14.34 14.61
C ILE A 318 0.81 -13.03 14.23
N GLY A 319 1.34 -12.34 15.21
CA GLY A 319 2.11 -11.11 15.01
C GLY A 319 1.63 -9.97 15.90
N ARG A 320 1.29 -8.83 15.32
CA ARG A 320 0.85 -7.63 16.04
C ARG A 320 -0.53 -7.18 15.60
N ARG A 321 -1.15 -6.35 16.44
CA ARG A 321 -2.46 -5.77 16.18
C ARG A 321 -2.45 -4.96 14.89
N THR A 322 -3.44 -5.17 14.03
CA THR A 322 -3.56 -4.52 12.73
C THR A 322 -3.92 -3.03 12.86
N TYR A 323 -4.01 -2.34 11.74
CA TYR A 323 -4.16 -0.89 11.66
C TYR A 323 -5.52 -0.38 12.20
N GLY A 324 -6.61 -1.05 11.87
CA GLY A 324 -7.97 -0.64 12.26
C GLY A 324 -8.68 0.21 11.21
N LYS A 325 -8.62 -0.15 9.92
CA LYS A 325 -9.40 0.48 8.85
C LYS A 325 -10.59 -0.39 8.47
N GLY A 326 -11.75 -0.07 9.02
CA GLY A 326 -13.03 -0.77 8.78
C GLY A 326 -14.02 0.00 7.90
N LEU A 327 -13.53 0.86 7.01
CA LEU A 327 -14.33 1.71 6.12
C LEU A 327 -14.32 1.17 4.70
N VAL A 328 -15.51 1.15 4.08
CA VAL A 328 -15.70 0.80 2.67
C VAL A 328 -15.77 2.08 1.85
N GLN A 329 -14.90 2.18 0.87
CA GLN A 329 -14.84 3.32 -0.04
C GLN A 329 -15.33 2.93 -1.42
N THR A 330 -16.05 3.84 -2.07
CA THR A 330 -16.34 3.77 -3.51
C THR A 330 -15.55 4.84 -4.24
N GLN A 331 -15.09 4.51 -5.43
CA GLN A 331 -14.42 5.43 -6.32
C GLN A 331 -15.40 5.88 -7.40
N MET A 332 -15.45 7.18 -7.63
CA MET A 332 -16.32 7.81 -8.62
C MET A 332 -15.49 8.76 -9.47
N SER A 333 -15.53 8.58 -10.79
CA SER A 333 -14.85 9.48 -11.74
C SER A 333 -15.77 10.66 -12.07
N LEU A 334 -15.19 11.84 -12.17
CA LEU A 334 -15.87 13.06 -12.60
C LEU A 334 -15.61 13.32 -14.09
N SER A 335 -16.39 14.24 -14.67
CA SER A 335 -16.37 14.47 -16.13
C SER A 335 -15.08 15.09 -16.66
N ASP A 336 -14.28 15.69 -15.80
CA ASP A 336 -12.97 16.28 -16.10
C ASP A 336 -11.79 15.32 -15.96
N GLY A 337 -12.07 14.05 -15.59
CA GLY A 337 -11.07 13.01 -15.35
C GLY A 337 -10.52 12.98 -13.93
N SER A 338 -10.93 13.89 -13.06
CA SER A 338 -10.66 13.77 -11.62
C SER A 338 -11.54 12.68 -11.00
N GLU A 339 -11.16 12.25 -9.81
CA GLU A 339 -11.85 11.17 -9.11
C GLU A 339 -12.06 11.52 -7.64
N MET A 340 -13.03 10.86 -7.03
CA MET A 340 -13.19 10.89 -5.58
C MET A 340 -13.33 9.49 -5.03
N ARG A 341 -12.70 9.24 -3.90
CA ARG A 341 -12.94 8.06 -3.05
C ARG A 341 -13.75 8.51 -1.86
N LEU A 342 -14.98 8.03 -1.74
CA LEU A 342 -15.88 8.40 -0.66
C LEU A 342 -16.21 7.18 0.20
N THR A 343 -16.11 7.33 1.50
CA THR A 343 -16.57 6.33 2.46
C THR A 343 -18.09 6.25 2.45
N ILE A 344 -18.63 5.07 2.10
CA ILE A 344 -20.06 4.83 1.93
C ILE A 344 -20.64 3.87 2.97
N ALA A 345 -19.79 3.03 3.57
CA ALA A 345 -20.20 2.01 4.53
C ALA A 345 -19.06 1.66 5.50
N ARG A 346 -19.38 0.91 6.53
CA ARG A 346 -18.44 0.16 7.36
C ARG A 346 -18.51 -1.30 7.01
N TYR A 347 -17.42 -2.03 7.22
CA TYR A 347 -17.46 -3.48 7.18
C TYR A 347 -17.32 -4.08 8.57
N TYR A 348 -17.89 -5.25 8.71
CA TYR A 348 -17.98 -5.99 9.94
C TYR A 348 -17.53 -7.43 9.70
N THR A 349 -16.80 -7.98 10.64
CA THR A 349 -16.33 -9.36 10.59
C THR A 349 -17.45 -10.35 10.94
N PRO A 350 -17.26 -11.66 10.78
CA PRO A 350 -18.29 -12.66 11.10
C PRO A 350 -18.83 -12.62 12.53
N SER A 351 -18.05 -12.18 13.50
CA SER A 351 -18.52 -11.99 14.88
C SER A 351 -19.42 -10.76 15.07
N GLY A 352 -19.59 -9.93 14.05
CA GLY A 352 -20.37 -8.70 14.10
C GLY A 352 -19.60 -7.46 14.57
N ARG A 353 -18.29 -7.59 14.86
CA ARG A 353 -17.47 -6.45 15.29
C ARG A 353 -17.07 -5.56 14.12
N CYS A 354 -17.17 -4.24 14.31
CA CYS A 354 -16.51 -3.26 13.48
C CYS A 354 -15.09 -3.05 13.99
N ILE A 355 -14.10 -3.20 13.12
CA ILE A 355 -12.68 -3.08 13.51
C ILE A 355 -12.16 -1.65 13.35
N GLN A 356 -12.98 -0.73 12.84
CA GLN A 356 -12.57 0.66 12.62
C GLN A 356 -12.12 1.32 13.92
N LYS A 357 -10.88 1.81 13.95
CA LYS A 357 -10.38 2.61 15.07
C LYS A 357 -11.12 3.96 15.14
N LYS A 358 -11.20 4.54 16.33
CA LYS A 358 -11.90 5.82 16.55
C LYS A 358 -11.26 6.92 15.69
N TYR A 359 -12.10 7.78 15.12
CA TYR A 359 -11.69 9.00 14.43
C TYR A 359 -12.71 10.11 14.70
N GLU A 360 -12.28 11.34 14.57
CA GLU A 360 -13.11 12.53 14.62
C GLU A 360 -13.13 13.15 13.22
N MET A 361 -14.33 13.54 12.75
CA MET A 361 -14.45 14.23 11.48
C MET A 361 -13.70 15.57 11.54
N GLY A 362 -12.97 15.89 10.48
CA GLY A 362 -12.16 17.10 10.40
C GLY A 362 -10.82 17.05 11.16
N ASN A 363 -10.47 15.92 11.80
CA ASN A 363 -9.25 15.77 12.59
C ASN A 363 -8.38 14.60 12.09
N THR A 364 -7.86 14.73 10.87
CA THR A 364 -7.02 13.71 10.24
C THR A 364 -5.68 13.54 10.97
N ASP A 365 -5.11 14.62 11.50
CA ASP A 365 -3.81 14.60 12.18
C ASP A 365 -3.81 13.67 13.40
N ALA A 366 -4.87 13.70 14.21
CA ALA A 366 -4.99 12.82 15.38
C ALA A 366 -5.11 11.34 14.96
N TYR A 367 -5.76 11.07 13.83
CA TYR A 367 -5.91 9.74 13.28
C TYR A 367 -4.58 9.17 12.77
N ASP A 368 -3.77 9.98 12.10
CA ASP A 368 -2.46 9.60 11.56
C ASP A 368 -1.43 9.40 12.68
N GLN A 369 -1.55 10.16 13.76
CA GLN A 369 -0.70 10.01 14.93
C GLN A 369 -0.98 8.74 15.76
N ASP A 370 -2.09 8.05 15.54
CA ASP A 370 -2.45 6.84 16.30
C ASP A 370 -1.33 5.79 16.29
N ILE A 371 -0.77 5.48 15.12
CA ILE A 371 0.29 4.47 15.01
C ILE A 371 1.56 4.86 15.77
N TYR A 372 1.91 6.16 15.75
CA TYR A 372 3.01 6.68 16.54
C TYR A 372 2.72 6.60 18.06
N ASN A 373 1.49 6.92 18.46
CA ASN A 373 1.08 6.81 19.86
C ASN A 373 1.10 5.35 20.33
N ARG A 374 0.65 4.40 19.53
CA ARG A 374 0.74 2.95 19.82
C ARG A 374 2.20 2.52 20.03
N TYR A 375 3.10 3.00 19.16
CA TYR A 375 4.54 2.76 19.30
C TYR A 375 5.08 3.33 20.62
N MET A 376 4.78 4.60 20.92
CA MET A 376 5.25 5.27 22.15
C MET A 376 4.71 4.64 23.44
N HIS A 377 3.52 4.03 23.38
CA HIS A 377 2.93 3.30 24.51
C HIS A 377 3.42 1.84 24.62
N GLY A 378 4.33 1.40 23.73
CA GLY A 378 4.95 0.08 23.79
C GLY A 378 4.06 -1.05 23.26
N GLU A 379 3.01 -0.76 22.50
CA GLU A 379 2.12 -1.81 21.94
C GLU A 379 2.83 -2.75 20.96
N PHE A 380 3.96 -2.34 20.38
CA PHE A 380 4.72 -3.17 19.47
C PHE A 380 5.69 -4.11 20.18
N ASP A 381 5.91 -3.86 21.45
CA ASP A 381 6.91 -4.58 22.26
C ASP A 381 6.26 -5.46 23.34
N SER A 382 4.99 -5.19 23.75
CA SER A 382 4.26 -5.96 24.74
C SER A 382 2.76 -5.99 24.50
N ALA A 383 2.16 -7.17 24.59
CA ALA A 383 0.71 -7.35 24.53
C ALA A 383 -0.01 -6.62 25.70
N ASP A 384 0.62 -6.54 26.87
CA ASP A 384 0.05 -5.91 28.08
C ASP A 384 -0.10 -4.39 27.92
N SER A 385 0.62 -3.78 26.96
CA SER A 385 0.48 -2.37 26.62
C SER A 385 -0.76 -2.06 25.80
N ILE A 386 -1.46 -3.08 25.28
CA ILE A 386 -2.63 -2.93 24.42
C ILE A 386 -3.88 -2.79 25.30
N LYS A 387 -4.48 -1.60 25.29
CA LYS A 387 -5.72 -1.36 26.01
C LYS A 387 -6.92 -1.84 25.19
N MET A 388 -7.66 -2.79 25.74
CA MET A 388 -8.91 -3.29 25.17
C MET A 388 -10.11 -2.60 25.80
N ASP A 389 -11.11 -2.28 24.98
CA ASP A 389 -12.38 -1.73 25.46
C ASP A 389 -13.36 -2.88 25.71
N ASP A 390 -13.66 -3.14 26.98
CA ASP A 390 -14.55 -4.23 27.39
C ASP A 390 -15.99 -4.07 26.84
N SER A 391 -16.39 -2.87 26.47
CA SER A 391 -17.69 -2.63 25.82
C SER A 391 -17.74 -3.13 24.37
N LEU A 392 -16.57 -3.41 23.76
CA LEU A 392 -16.41 -3.87 22.39
C LEU A 392 -16.00 -5.34 22.30
N LYS A 393 -16.42 -6.16 23.29
CA LYS A 393 -16.24 -7.61 23.30
C LYS A 393 -17.25 -8.29 22.37
N TYR A 394 -16.75 -9.22 21.56
CA TYR A 394 -17.52 -10.08 20.69
C TYR A 394 -17.04 -11.52 20.84
N GLN A 395 -17.74 -12.46 20.24
CA GLN A 395 -17.36 -13.87 20.26
C GLN A 395 -17.22 -14.42 18.84
N THR A 396 -16.19 -15.22 18.62
CA THR A 396 -16.03 -16.01 17.39
C THR A 396 -17.13 -17.08 17.32
N VAL A 397 -17.23 -17.78 16.20
CA VAL A 397 -18.17 -18.91 16.05
C VAL A 397 -17.92 -20.01 17.10
N GLY A 398 -16.67 -20.23 17.50
CA GLY A 398 -16.29 -21.19 18.55
C GLY A 398 -16.34 -20.62 19.97
N GLY A 399 -16.84 -19.38 20.18
CA GLY A 399 -17.02 -18.78 21.51
C GLY A 399 -15.76 -18.14 22.10
N ARG A 400 -14.71 -17.90 21.32
CA ARG A 400 -13.53 -17.15 21.78
C ARG A 400 -13.84 -15.65 21.81
N THR A 401 -13.29 -14.96 22.82
CA THR A 401 -13.43 -13.50 22.91
C THR A 401 -12.51 -12.80 21.92
N VAL A 402 -13.08 -11.88 21.16
CA VAL A 402 -12.38 -10.95 20.25
C VAL A 402 -12.89 -9.53 20.49
N TYR A 403 -12.13 -8.53 20.05
CA TYR A 403 -12.45 -7.11 20.31
C TYR A 403 -12.62 -6.34 19.01
N GLY A 404 -13.54 -5.38 19.01
CA GLY A 404 -13.75 -4.41 17.94
C GLY A 404 -13.06 -3.07 18.22
N GLY A 405 -13.26 -2.10 17.31
CA GLY A 405 -12.90 -0.70 17.53
C GLY A 405 -11.40 -0.35 17.41
N GLY A 406 -10.56 -1.26 16.94
CA GLY A 406 -9.11 -0.98 16.88
C GLY A 406 -8.28 -1.98 16.12
N GLY A 407 -8.80 -2.53 15.01
CA GLY A 407 -8.12 -3.54 14.20
C GLY A 407 -8.33 -4.98 14.70
N ILE A 408 -7.60 -5.91 14.11
CA ILE A 408 -7.59 -7.32 14.46
C ILE A 408 -6.46 -7.57 15.45
N MET A 409 -6.82 -8.00 16.66
CA MET A 409 -5.84 -8.46 17.63
C MET A 409 -5.38 -9.86 17.28
N PRO A 410 -4.07 -10.15 17.20
CA PRO A 410 -3.60 -11.49 16.89
C PRO A 410 -3.95 -12.47 18.03
N ASP A 411 -4.16 -13.74 17.68
CA ASP A 411 -4.34 -14.83 18.66
C ASP A 411 -3.04 -15.09 19.43
N ILE A 412 -1.91 -14.92 18.75
CA ILE A 412 -0.57 -15.04 19.32
C ILE A 412 0.20 -13.77 19.02
N PHE A 413 0.43 -12.98 20.04
CA PHE A 413 1.23 -11.77 19.95
C PHE A 413 2.72 -12.13 19.84
N ILE A 414 3.38 -11.54 18.85
CA ILE A 414 4.84 -11.58 18.70
C ILE A 414 5.36 -10.14 18.73
N PRO A 415 6.17 -9.78 19.71
CA PRO A 415 6.75 -8.44 19.78
C PRO A 415 7.65 -8.17 18.58
N ARG A 416 7.86 -6.88 18.30
CA ARG A 416 8.84 -6.47 17.30
C ARG A 416 10.22 -6.96 17.68
N ASP A 417 10.87 -7.71 16.79
CA ASP A 417 12.25 -8.16 17.03
C ASP A 417 13.22 -6.98 16.86
N THR A 418 13.84 -6.61 17.95
CA THR A 418 14.90 -5.60 18.00
C THR A 418 16.28 -6.21 18.25
N SER A 419 16.40 -7.53 18.22
CA SER A 419 17.66 -8.25 18.44
C SER A 419 18.69 -7.87 17.39
N GLY A 420 19.85 -7.43 17.82
CA GLY A 420 20.92 -6.98 16.92
C GLY A 420 20.69 -5.60 16.28
N VAL A 421 19.58 -4.91 16.53
CA VAL A 421 19.33 -3.57 16.04
C VAL A 421 20.09 -2.57 16.91
N THR A 422 21.11 -1.94 16.36
CA THR A 422 21.90 -0.89 17.01
C THR A 422 21.82 0.41 16.23
N SER A 423 22.29 1.52 16.82
CA SER A 423 22.38 2.80 16.10
C SER A 423 23.30 2.73 14.86
N TYR A 424 24.31 1.84 14.86
CA TYR A 424 25.13 1.61 13.67
C TYR A 424 24.31 0.95 12.56
N TYR A 425 23.57 -0.11 12.90
CA TYR A 425 22.66 -0.78 11.95
C TYR A 425 21.63 0.19 11.37
N SER A 426 20.94 0.94 12.24
CA SER A 426 19.95 1.93 11.79
C SER A 426 20.55 2.97 10.85
N ASN A 427 21.80 3.44 11.13
CA ASN A 427 22.46 4.41 10.27
C ASN A 427 22.79 3.82 8.88
N VAL A 428 23.31 2.60 8.80
CA VAL A 428 23.67 2.01 7.49
C VAL A 428 22.45 1.64 6.66
N VAL A 429 21.33 1.28 7.31
CA VAL A 429 20.05 0.99 6.64
C VAL A 429 19.40 2.30 6.17
N ASN A 430 19.21 3.27 7.07
CA ASN A 430 18.48 4.51 6.76
C ASN A 430 19.23 5.41 5.76
N SER A 431 20.56 5.35 5.74
CA SER A 431 21.38 6.03 4.72
C SER A 431 21.38 5.33 3.37
N GLY A 432 20.81 4.11 3.26
CA GLY A 432 20.85 3.28 2.05
C GLY A 432 22.21 2.67 1.72
N VAL A 433 23.23 2.90 2.55
CA VAL A 433 24.62 2.46 2.27
C VAL A 433 24.72 0.93 2.24
N LEU A 434 23.91 0.22 3.03
CA LEU A 434 23.88 -1.24 3.03
C LEU A 434 23.38 -1.79 1.68
N TYR A 435 22.30 -1.25 1.17
CA TYR A 435 21.76 -1.61 -0.13
C TYR A 435 22.71 -1.22 -1.28
N LEU A 436 23.30 -0.03 -1.20
CA LEU A 436 24.28 0.46 -2.16
C LEU A 436 25.49 -0.49 -2.28
N TYR A 437 26.02 -0.98 -1.15
CA TYR A 437 27.10 -1.95 -1.14
C TYR A 437 26.72 -3.25 -1.85
N ALA A 438 25.52 -3.78 -1.53
CA ALA A 438 25.04 -4.99 -2.18
C ALA A 438 24.96 -4.84 -3.71
N LEU A 439 24.49 -3.68 -4.21
CA LEU A 439 24.48 -3.36 -5.64
C LEU A 439 25.89 -3.30 -6.24
N GLU A 440 26.80 -2.53 -5.60
CA GLU A 440 28.19 -2.40 -6.10
C GLU A 440 28.95 -3.74 -6.06
N TYR A 441 28.71 -4.55 -5.03
CA TYR A 441 29.29 -5.89 -4.92
C TYR A 441 28.78 -6.80 -6.05
N SER A 442 27.47 -6.79 -6.29
CA SER A 442 26.83 -7.57 -7.36
C SER A 442 27.34 -7.16 -8.75
N ASP A 443 27.44 -5.86 -9.00
CA ASP A 443 27.95 -5.35 -10.29
C ASP A 443 29.41 -5.73 -10.52
N ARG A 444 30.27 -5.58 -9.51
CA ARG A 444 31.69 -5.90 -9.57
C ARG A 444 31.95 -7.38 -9.82
N HIS A 445 31.11 -8.27 -9.30
CA HIS A 445 31.26 -9.72 -9.39
C HIS A 445 30.27 -10.37 -10.33
N ARG A 446 29.60 -9.60 -11.20
CA ARG A 446 28.47 -9.99 -12.05
C ARG A 446 28.66 -11.33 -12.75
N GLU A 447 29.78 -11.53 -13.43
CA GLU A 447 30.06 -12.76 -14.20
C GLU A 447 30.07 -14.00 -13.30
N LYS A 448 30.77 -13.91 -12.17
CA LYS A 448 30.90 -15.01 -11.23
C LYS A 448 29.56 -15.31 -10.55
N LEU A 449 28.88 -14.26 -10.02
CA LEU A 449 27.63 -14.44 -9.29
C LEU A 449 26.48 -14.87 -10.21
N GLY A 450 26.45 -14.40 -11.45
CA GLY A 450 25.47 -14.81 -12.46
C GLY A 450 25.68 -16.22 -13.03
N SER A 451 26.81 -16.89 -12.72
CA SER A 451 27.05 -18.27 -13.15
C SER A 451 26.38 -19.33 -12.28
N PHE A 452 25.96 -18.98 -11.06
CA PHE A 452 25.23 -19.90 -10.17
C PHE A 452 23.85 -20.23 -10.74
N LYS A 453 23.42 -21.48 -10.57
CA LYS A 453 22.16 -21.97 -11.14
C LYS A 453 20.98 -21.79 -10.20
N THR A 454 21.23 -21.82 -8.89
CA THR A 454 20.21 -21.67 -7.87
C THR A 454 20.60 -20.62 -6.82
N TRP A 455 19.62 -20.06 -6.15
CA TRP A 455 19.88 -19.08 -5.10
C TRP A 455 20.62 -19.69 -3.90
N GLU A 456 20.42 -20.98 -3.62
CA GLU A 456 21.10 -21.72 -2.55
C GLU A 456 22.61 -21.84 -2.83
N GLU A 457 22.98 -22.14 -4.08
CA GLU A 457 24.39 -22.19 -4.48
C GLU A 457 25.06 -20.83 -4.28
N LEU A 458 24.40 -19.76 -4.74
CA LEU A 458 24.91 -18.40 -4.57
C LEU A 458 25.00 -18.03 -3.09
N TYR A 459 23.96 -18.31 -2.30
CA TYR A 459 23.93 -18.04 -0.87
C TYR A 459 25.09 -18.76 -0.13
N ASN A 460 25.29 -20.05 -0.41
CA ASN A 460 26.39 -20.84 0.17
C ASN A 460 27.75 -20.26 -0.21
N HIS A 461 27.91 -19.75 -1.42
CA HIS A 461 29.12 -19.06 -1.83
C HIS A 461 29.33 -17.76 -1.03
N LEU A 462 28.28 -16.95 -0.83
CA LEU A 462 28.36 -15.69 -0.11
C LEU A 462 28.68 -15.87 1.38
N GLN A 463 28.27 -16.97 1.99
CA GLN A 463 28.61 -17.29 3.39
C GLN A 463 30.12 -17.47 3.61
N GLN A 464 30.89 -17.76 2.56
CA GLN A 464 32.34 -17.94 2.63
C GLN A 464 33.09 -16.64 2.32
N GLN A 465 32.40 -15.55 2.00
CA GLN A 465 33.03 -14.27 1.67
C GLN A 465 33.08 -13.34 2.90
N PRO A 466 34.11 -12.50 3.03
CA PRO A 466 34.25 -11.58 4.16
C PRO A 466 33.34 -10.35 4.04
N LEU A 467 32.02 -10.57 3.76
CA LEU A 467 31.08 -9.50 3.40
C LEU A 467 30.97 -8.41 4.47
N LEU A 468 30.94 -8.78 5.77
CA LEU A 468 30.81 -7.81 6.85
C LEU A 468 32.01 -6.88 6.93
N SER A 469 33.23 -7.43 6.85
CA SER A 469 34.45 -6.61 6.95
C SER A 469 34.58 -5.65 5.76
N ASP A 470 34.28 -6.13 4.57
CA ASP A 470 34.36 -5.35 3.34
C ASP A 470 33.27 -4.26 3.33
N PHE A 471 32.05 -4.59 3.78
CA PHE A 471 30.98 -3.64 3.96
C PHE A 471 31.33 -2.55 4.99
N VAL A 472 31.90 -2.90 6.14
CA VAL A 472 32.30 -1.92 7.15
C VAL A 472 33.35 -0.95 6.61
N ASN A 473 34.30 -1.43 5.78
CA ASN A 473 35.26 -0.59 5.09
C ASN A 473 34.58 0.36 4.11
N PHE A 474 33.67 -0.16 3.30
CA PHE A 474 32.87 0.61 2.35
C PHE A 474 32.02 1.69 3.04
N ALA A 475 31.30 1.32 4.10
CA ALA A 475 30.48 2.24 4.87
C ALA A 475 31.32 3.40 5.48
N ALA A 476 32.54 3.09 5.92
CA ALA A 476 33.46 4.12 6.41
C ALA A 476 33.88 5.11 5.32
N ILE A 477 34.14 4.64 4.10
CA ILE A 477 34.41 5.51 2.93
C ILE A 477 33.20 6.38 2.59
N LYS A 478 31.97 5.88 2.77
CA LYS A 478 30.73 6.65 2.58
C LYS A 478 30.39 7.56 3.77
N GLY A 479 31.26 7.71 4.75
CA GLY A 479 31.11 8.63 5.88
C GLY A 479 30.43 8.03 7.13
N ILE A 480 30.12 6.74 7.15
CA ILE A 480 29.55 6.08 8.34
C ILE A 480 30.69 5.72 9.31
N LYS A 481 30.71 6.34 10.48
CA LYS A 481 31.75 6.12 11.49
C LYS A 481 31.74 4.66 12.00
N ARG A 482 32.90 4.01 12.01
CA ARG A 482 33.06 2.67 12.59
C ARG A 482 32.78 2.67 14.09
N ARG A 483 32.02 1.67 14.54
CA ARG A 483 31.68 1.45 15.96
C ARG A 483 31.83 -0.05 16.28
N PRO A 484 33.03 -0.53 16.62
CA PRO A 484 33.32 -1.97 16.73
C PRO A 484 32.35 -2.76 17.60
N THR A 485 32.01 -2.25 18.79
CA THR A 485 31.07 -2.92 19.70
C THR A 485 29.67 -3.07 19.09
N LEU A 486 29.16 -2.00 18.44
CA LEU A 486 27.82 -2.03 17.81
C LEU A 486 27.81 -2.91 16.55
N ILE A 487 28.92 -2.90 15.79
CA ILE A 487 29.09 -3.75 14.61
C ILE A 487 29.09 -5.23 15.03
N ASN A 488 29.77 -5.59 16.12
CA ASN A 488 29.74 -6.98 16.63
C ASN A 488 28.32 -7.44 17.01
N ILE A 489 27.52 -6.55 17.63
CA ILE A 489 26.14 -6.85 17.99
C ILE A 489 25.26 -7.04 16.74
N SER A 490 25.42 -6.16 15.74
CA SER A 490 24.60 -6.16 14.51
C SER A 490 25.15 -7.03 13.39
N GLY A 491 26.32 -7.60 13.53
CA GLY A 491 27.07 -8.24 12.44
C GLY A 491 26.27 -9.31 11.71
N LYS A 492 25.65 -10.23 12.44
CA LYS A 492 24.80 -11.29 11.88
C LYS A 492 23.61 -10.72 11.09
N LEU A 493 22.97 -9.67 11.62
CA LEU A 493 21.84 -9.02 10.97
C LEU A 493 22.27 -8.33 9.67
N ILE A 494 23.40 -7.60 9.70
CA ILE A 494 23.98 -6.94 8.52
C ILE A 494 24.35 -7.97 7.46
N GLU A 495 25.07 -9.05 7.83
CA GLU A 495 25.46 -10.09 6.86
C GLU A 495 24.26 -10.77 6.23
N ASN A 496 23.25 -11.14 7.03
CA ASN A 496 22.04 -11.74 6.50
C ASN A 496 21.36 -10.83 5.46
N GLN A 497 21.27 -9.55 5.76
CA GLN A 497 20.62 -8.58 4.88
C GLN A 497 21.44 -8.31 3.62
N LEU A 498 22.77 -8.26 3.72
CA LEU A 498 23.67 -8.15 2.57
C LEU A 498 23.53 -9.37 1.64
N GLN A 499 23.57 -10.57 2.20
CA GLN A 499 23.42 -11.81 1.44
C GLN A 499 22.07 -11.86 0.72
N ALA A 500 20.99 -11.50 1.43
CA ALA A 500 19.64 -11.44 0.86
C ALA A 500 19.58 -10.45 -0.33
N TYR A 501 20.09 -9.23 -0.17
CA TYR A 501 20.09 -8.24 -1.25
C TYR A 501 20.98 -8.63 -2.45
N ILE A 502 22.15 -9.22 -2.20
CA ILE A 502 23.02 -9.70 -3.28
C ILE A 502 22.32 -10.81 -4.06
N VAL A 503 21.72 -11.79 -3.36
CA VAL A 503 20.99 -12.89 -4.01
C VAL A 503 19.78 -12.38 -4.79
N ARG A 504 19.04 -11.41 -4.25
CA ARG A 504 17.91 -10.76 -4.93
C ARG A 504 18.27 -10.22 -6.30
N ASN A 505 19.48 -9.66 -6.45
CA ASN A 505 19.94 -9.08 -7.72
C ASN A 505 20.10 -10.11 -8.86
N PHE A 506 20.06 -11.42 -8.55
CA PHE A 506 20.20 -12.50 -9.52
C PHE A 506 19.03 -13.49 -9.54
N PHE A 507 18.30 -13.59 -8.43
CA PHE A 507 17.20 -14.56 -8.24
C PHE A 507 15.90 -13.91 -7.73
N ASP A 508 15.78 -12.59 -7.84
CA ASP A 508 14.61 -11.81 -7.45
C ASP A 508 14.09 -12.15 -6.03
N GLU A 509 12.80 -12.01 -5.81
CA GLU A 509 12.17 -12.25 -4.52
C GLU A 509 12.26 -13.73 -4.09
N ALA A 510 12.34 -14.65 -5.04
CA ALA A 510 12.47 -16.08 -4.76
C ALA A 510 13.78 -16.45 -4.03
N GLY A 511 14.85 -15.70 -4.27
CA GLY A 511 16.10 -15.83 -3.52
C GLY A 511 16.17 -14.96 -2.29
N PHE A 512 15.51 -13.79 -2.31
CA PHE A 512 15.55 -12.81 -1.22
C PHE A 512 14.84 -13.30 0.04
N TYR A 513 13.55 -13.62 -0.06
CA TYR A 513 12.72 -13.90 1.12
C TYR A 513 13.17 -15.09 1.95
N PRO A 514 13.57 -16.25 1.38
CA PRO A 514 14.07 -17.37 2.18
C PRO A 514 15.29 -17.02 3.03
N ILE A 515 16.18 -16.16 2.53
CA ILE A 515 17.36 -15.71 3.27
C ILE A 515 16.99 -14.64 4.28
N PHE A 516 16.22 -13.65 3.87
CA PHE A 516 15.83 -12.51 4.71
C PHE A 516 15.01 -12.94 5.92
N LEU A 517 14.10 -13.89 5.75
CA LEU A 517 13.19 -14.38 6.79
C LEU A 517 13.68 -15.63 7.54
N LYS A 518 14.89 -16.11 7.29
CA LYS A 518 15.37 -17.38 7.91
C LYS A 518 15.37 -17.37 9.43
N ASP A 519 15.60 -16.21 10.04
CA ASP A 519 15.62 -15.99 11.49
C ASP A 519 14.38 -15.18 11.97
N ASP A 520 13.34 -15.01 11.13
CA ASP A 520 12.13 -14.25 11.47
C ASP A 520 11.31 -14.99 12.53
N VAL A 521 11.26 -14.44 13.74
CA VAL A 521 10.62 -15.07 14.90
C VAL A 521 9.12 -15.31 14.70
N THR A 522 8.44 -14.46 13.94
CA THR A 522 7.01 -14.58 13.66
C THR A 522 6.74 -15.74 12.70
N LEU A 523 7.53 -15.86 11.63
CA LEU A 523 7.44 -16.98 10.69
C LEU A 523 7.84 -18.31 11.35
N LEU A 524 8.92 -18.33 12.13
CA LEU A 524 9.35 -19.53 12.86
C LEU A 524 8.28 -20.01 13.84
N ARG A 525 7.57 -19.08 14.52
CA ARG A 525 6.45 -19.42 15.40
C ARG A 525 5.27 -20.01 14.61
N ALA A 526 4.95 -19.46 13.45
CA ALA A 526 3.90 -19.99 12.57
C ALA A 526 4.22 -21.41 12.09
N ILE A 527 5.46 -21.64 11.64
CA ILE A 527 5.92 -22.97 11.24
C ILE A 527 5.78 -23.98 12.39
N LYS A 528 6.23 -23.62 13.59
CA LYS A 528 6.13 -24.48 14.78
C LYS A 528 4.68 -24.86 15.08
N ILE A 529 3.75 -23.91 15.03
CA ILE A 529 2.33 -24.16 15.29
C ILE A 529 1.74 -25.15 14.26
N LEU A 530 2.07 -24.97 12.98
CA LEU A 530 1.61 -25.89 11.94
C LEU A 530 2.20 -27.30 12.09
N GLN A 531 3.47 -27.41 12.48
CA GLN A 531 4.13 -28.70 12.76
C GLN A 531 3.53 -29.44 13.97
N GLU A 532 3.07 -28.67 14.96
CA GLU A 532 2.40 -29.22 16.15
C GLU A 532 0.92 -29.57 15.91
N GLY A 533 0.37 -29.28 14.72
CA GLY A 533 -1.05 -29.49 14.40
C GLY A 533 -2.02 -28.57 15.16
N LYS A 534 -1.53 -27.42 15.64
CA LYS A 534 -2.27 -26.46 16.48
C LYS A 534 -2.74 -25.21 15.69
N SER A 535 -3.07 -25.35 14.43
CA SER A 535 -3.44 -24.23 13.57
C SER A 535 -4.76 -23.55 13.92
N VAL A 536 -5.63 -24.20 14.70
CA VAL A 536 -6.85 -23.60 15.23
C VAL A 536 -6.59 -23.22 16.69
N PRO A 537 -6.80 -21.96 17.08
CA PRO A 537 -6.55 -21.52 18.44
C PRO A 537 -7.45 -22.25 19.44
N ASN A 538 -6.85 -22.83 20.46
CA ASN A 538 -7.55 -23.39 21.62
C ASN A 538 -7.12 -22.65 22.90
N ALA A 539 -7.82 -22.89 24.00
CA ALA A 539 -7.54 -22.21 25.27
C ALA A 539 -6.10 -22.44 25.79
N GLU A 540 -5.48 -23.54 25.40
CA GLU A 540 -4.10 -23.89 25.80
C GLU A 540 -3.07 -23.08 25.00
N LEU A 541 -3.28 -22.93 23.69
CA LEU A 541 -2.42 -22.13 22.81
C LEU A 541 -2.43 -20.64 23.21
N LEU A 542 -3.59 -20.12 23.58
CA LEU A 542 -3.76 -18.74 24.02
C LEU A 542 -3.10 -18.45 25.37
N LYS A 543 -3.08 -19.43 26.30
CA LYS A 543 -2.38 -19.32 27.60
C LYS A 543 -0.85 -19.29 27.43
N GLN A 544 -0.30 -20.01 26.47
CA GLN A 544 1.15 -20.00 26.19
C GLN A 544 1.64 -18.64 25.69
N SER A 545 0.80 -17.88 24.96
CA SER A 545 1.14 -16.52 24.50
C SER A 545 1.18 -15.51 25.65
N ALA A 546 0.37 -15.68 26.69
CA ALA A 546 0.35 -14.80 27.87
C ALA A 546 1.53 -15.01 28.84
N ASN A 547 2.15 -16.20 28.83
CA ASN A 547 3.20 -16.56 29.78
C ASN A 547 4.65 -16.36 29.29
N GLY A 548 4.88 -15.73 28.14
CA GLY A 548 6.22 -15.26 27.76
C GLY A 548 7.32 -16.30 27.57
N ASP A 549 7.00 -17.55 27.18
CA ASP A 549 7.95 -18.66 27.04
C ASP A 549 9.00 -18.49 25.90
N LEU A 550 9.15 -17.30 25.36
CA LEU A 550 10.16 -16.99 24.33
C LEU A 550 11.55 -16.63 24.90
N HIS A 551 11.71 -16.51 26.22
CA HIS A 551 13.00 -16.14 26.85
C HIS A 551 13.84 -17.30 27.40
N SER A 552 13.39 -18.55 27.28
CA SER A 552 14.11 -19.67 27.93
C SER A 552 15.25 -20.29 27.11
N GLN A 553 15.56 -19.78 25.90
CA GLN A 553 16.71 -20.30 25.11
C GLN A 553 17.84 -19.30 24.86
N ALA A 554 17.73 -18.07 25.34
CA ALA A 554 18.86 -17.15 25.39
C ALA A 554 19.48 -17.24 26.81
N GLY A 555 20.54 -18.02 26.97
CA GLY A 555 21.29 -18.10 28.22
C GLY A 555 21.75 -16.71 28.71
N PRO A 556 21.92 -16.51 30.01
CA PRO A 556 22.20 -15.20 30.58
C PRO A 556 23.58 -14.72 30.19
N THR A 557 23.66 -13.71 29.32
CA THR A 557 24.85 -12.90 29.21
C THR A 557 24.94 -12.05 30.49
N LYS A 558 25.77 -12.47 31.41
CA LYS A 558 26.20 -11.68 32.57
C LYS A 558 26.79 -10.35 32.06
N ARG A 559 26.43 -9.31 32.75
CA ARG A 559 26.77 -7.88 32.73
C ARG A 559 28.08 -7.49 32.05
#